data_ff7bc59ec9366f97ba2513151cc7c8ce
#
_entry.id   ff7bc59ec9366f97ba2513151cc7c8ce
#
_cell.length_a   1.000
_cell.length_b   1.000
_cell.length_c   1.000
_cell.angle_alpha   90.00
_cell.angle_beta   90.00
_cell.angle_gamma   90.00
#
_symmetry.space_group_name_H-M   'P 1'
#
loop_
_entity.id
_entity.type
_entity.pdbx_description
1 polymer ?
#
loop_
_entity_poly.entity_id
_entity_poly.type
_entity_poly.pdbx_seq_one_letter_code
_entity_poly.pdbx_strand_id
1 'polypeptide(L)'
;IKGSNLRILTWSHFIPAYDTWFDKFAGEWGEKNGVKVRVDHIPHLEIPARMAAEFAAGAGHDILFNGSTILTRIYYKTLTDLTDIYDQIGKKYGGWIQAARSPVEVEGRIYGIPVYYILLPMIWRKDLFDQAGLKPPDTWEAARVAARTLKAKGHPTGIQFSHCNDANLNWRSLLFSFGGTETDPSGERPTIDSKEMREALKFSKALFDEGMTPEVFSWDDASDNRYLASGIACWVHDAISAYRTTEGTNPAVFQHAHIGLEPAGPDGKRVSVSAPNAFMVWKFSKNQAAAKEFLVHLMDNDKQGMIESTGYNMPFLNDTAKKPMPVIGSDPKLQVLQDFPKIVAFFGHPGPYTTQIQEVANLFVLPDMFTRVARGQGIDETIKWGLGEYQRIFAKHKKA
;
A
#
# COMPACT_ATOMS: atom_id res chain seq x y z
N ILE A 1 -13.79 -24.06 -19.96
CA ILE A 1 -12.47 -23.41 -19.89
C ILE A 1 -11.34 -24.27 -20.50
N LYS A 2 -11.53 -25.59 -20.60
CA LYS A 2 -10.55 -26.51 -21.15
C LYS A 2 -10.12 -26.11 -22.58
N GLY A 3 -8.79 -26.06 -22.82
CA GLY A 3 -8.20 -25.61 -24.07
C GLY A 3 -7.96 -24.10 -24.18
N SER A 4 -8.32 -23.32 -23.14
CA SER A 4 -8.04 -21.89 -23.09
C SER A 4 -6.54 -21.60 -22.89
N ASN A 5 -6.12 -20.38 -23.31
CA ASN A 5 -4.79 -19.83 -23.04
C ASN A 5 -4.98 -18.60 -22.15
N LEU A 6 -4.73 -18.72 -20.85
CA LEU A 6 -4.90 -17.65 -19.88
C LEU A 6 -3.59 -16.90 -19.69
N ARG A 7 -3.60 -15.59 -19.89
CA ARG A 7 -2.45 -14.71 -19.68
C ARG A 7 -2.70 -13.77 -18.50
N ILE A 8 -1.78 -13.76 -17.55
CA ILE A 8 -1.86 -12.99 -16.32
C ILE A 8 -0.72 -11.98 -16.29
N LEU A 9 -1.04 -10.70 -16.15
CA LEU A 9 -0.07 -9.65 -15.85
C LEU A 9 -0.08 -9.39 -14.34
N THR A 10 1.08 -9.47 -13.72
CA THR A 10 1.28 -9.10 -12.32
C THR A 10 2.59 -8.32 -12.16
N TRP A 11 2.87 -7.85 -10.96
CA TRP A 11 4.11 -7.15 -10.64
C TRP A 11 5.19 -8.12 -10.15
N SER A 12 6.45 -7.68 -10.25
CA SER A 12 7.57 -8.36 -9.61
C SER A 12 7.53 -8.05 -8.12
N HIS A 13 7.16 -9.03 -7.32
CA HIS A 13 6.88 -8.87 -5.89
C HIS A 13 8.15 -8.60 -5.07
N PHE A 14 8.04 -7.75 -4.04
CA PHE A 14 9.17 -7.46 -3.14
C PHE A 14 9.57 -8.65 -2.25
N ILE A 15 8.72 -9.69 -2.19
CA ILE A 15 9.06 -10.99 -1.61
C ILE A 15 9.16 -12.00 -2.76
N PRO A 16 10.36 -12.32 -3.28
CA PRO A 16 10.54 -13.18 -4.47
C PRO A 16 9.97 -14.59 -4.34
N ALA A 17 9.89 -15.11 -3.11
CA ALA A 17 9.28 -16.40 -2.84
C ALA A 17 7.79 -16.44 -3.25
N TYR A 18 7.08 -15.30 -3.10
CA TYR A 18 5.69 -15.19 -3.53
C TYR A 18 5.54 -15.34 -5.05
N ASP A 19 6.39 -14.72 -5.85
CA ASP A 19 6.36 -14.86 -7.32
C ASP A 19 6.60 -16.31 -7.73
N THR A 20 7.59 -16.97 -7.13
CA THR A 20 7.89 -18.39 -7.36
C THR A 20 6.69 -19.29 -7.04
N TRP A 21 6.04 -19.03 -5.90
CA TRP A 21 4.83 -19.75 -5.52
C TRP A 21 3.67 -19.45 -6.48
N PHE A 22 3.44 -18.18 -6.83
CA PHE A 22 2.33 -17.78 -7.68
C PHE A 22 2.43 -18.40 -9.08
N ASP A 23 3.62 -18.42 -9.67
CA ASP A 23 3.86 -19.05 -10.98
C ASP A 23 3.56 -20.56 -10.96
N LYS A 24 4.08 -21.24 -9.95
CA LYS A 24 3.82 -22.67 -9.74
C LYS A 24 2.32 -22.93 -9.53
N PHE A 25 1.70 -22.17 -8.64
CA PHE A 25 0.27 -22.25 -8.31
C PHE A 25 -0.62 -22.06 -9.55
N ALA A 26 -0.32 -21.05 -10.36
CA ALA A 26 -1.06 -20.77 -11.58
C ALA A 26 -0.85 -21.88 -12.64
N GLY A 27 0.36 -22.39 -12.76
CA GLY A 27 0.69 -23.51 -13.64
C GLY A 27 -0.04 -24.80 -13.26
N GLU A 28 -0.02 -25.19 -11.99
CA GLU A 28 -0.69 -26.39 -11.46
C GLU A 28 -2.22 -26.31 -11.65
N TRP A 29 -2.83 -25.14 -11.42
CA TRP A 29 -4.24 -24.93 -11.72
C TRP A 29 -4.52 -25.10 -13.21
N GLY A 30 -3.65 -24.55 -14.06
CA GLY A 30 -3.77 -24.68 -15.50
C GLY A 30 -3.73 -26.13 -15.97
N GLU A 31 -2.75 -26.90 -15.51
CA GLU A 31 -2.62 -28.34 -15.83
C GLU A 31 -3.86 -29.12 -15.41
N LYS A 32 -4.33 -28.90 -14.16
CA LYS A 32 -5.52 -29.59 -13.62
C LYS A 32 -6.78 -29.31 -14.42
N ASN A 33 -6.91 -28.10 -14.98
CA ASN A 33 -8.13 -27.67 -15.70
C ASN A 33 -7.98 -27.72 -17.23
N GLY A 34 -6.84 -28.16 -17.75
CA GLY A 34 -6.55 -28.19 -19.18
C GLY A 34 -6.47 -26.79 -19.80
N VAL A 35 -5.98 -25.82 -19.07
CA VAL A 35 -5.76 -24.42 -19.44
C VAL A 35 -4.26 -24.15 -19.52
N LYS A 36 -3.79 -23.58 -20.63
CA LYS A 36 -2.41 -23.11 -20.71
C LYS A 36 -2.30 -21.74 -20.03
N VAL A 37 -1.57 -21.66 -18.90
CA VAL A 37 -1.38 -20.41 -18.16
C VAL A 37 0.00 -19.83 -18.45
N ARG A 38 0.06 -18.51 -18.61
CA ARG A 38 1.29 -17.73 -18.65
C ARG A 38 1.17 -16.54 -17.70
N VAL A 39 2.15 -16.37 -16.82
CA VAL A 39 2.28 -15.21 -15.93
C VAL A 39 3.42 -14.32 -16.43
N ASP A 40 3.16 -13.04 -16.58
CA ASP A 40 4.15 -12.02 -16.93
C ASP A 40 4.32 -11.07 -15.74
N HIS A 41 5.55 -10.95 -15.24
CA HIS A 41 5.92 -10.06 -14.13
C HIS A 41 6.60 -8.79 -14.66
N ILE A 42 6.18 -7.61 -14.19
CA ILE A 42 6.82 -6.34 -14.50
C ILE A 42 6.96 -5.48 -13.23
N PRO A 43 7.85 -4.47 -13.20
CA PRO A 43 7.91 -3.53 -12.09
C PRO A 43 6.56 -2.85 -11.86
N HIS A 44 6.14 -2.70 -10.58
CA HIS A 44 4.80 -2.19 -10.24
C HIS A 44 4.51 -0.80 -10.82
N LEU A 45 5.50 0.08 -10.92
CA LEU A 45 5.35 1.42 -11.51
C LEU A 45 5.09 1.39 -13.03
N GLU A 46 5.35 0.27 -13.71
CA GLU A 46 5.10 0.09 -15.14
C GLU A 46 3.68 -0.42 -15.44
N ILE A 47 2.96 -0.95 -14.44
CA ILE A 47 1.62 -1.50 -14.60
C ILE A 47 0.65 -0.48 -15.24
N PRO A 48 0.55 0.79 -14.80
CA PRO A 48 -0.37 1.74 -15.41
C PRO A 48 -0.11 2.00 -16.89
N ALA A 49 1.16 2.11 -17.28
CA ALA A 49 1.55 2.33 -18.69
C ALA A 49 1.23 1.09 -19.54
N ARG A 50 1.48 -0.11 -19.00
CA ARG A 50 1.15 -1.37 -19.67
C ARG A 50 -0.35 -1.51 -19.88
N MET A 51 -1.16 -1.23 -18.87
CA MET A 51 -2.62 -1.27 -18.99
C MET A 51 -3.15 -0.27 -20.03
N ALA A 52 -2.60 0.96 -20.06
CA ALA A 52 -2.97 1.97 -21.05
C ALA A 52 -2.67 1.49 -22.49
N ALA A 53 -1.54 0.82 -22.69
CA ALA A 53 -1.17 0.25 -24.00
C ALA A 53 -2.12 -0.89 -24.42
N GLU A 54 -2.47 -1.79 -23.52
CA GLU A 54 -3.41 -2.89 -23.79
C GLU A 54 -4.84 -2.38 -24.03
N PHE A 55 -5.27 -1.38 -23.28
CA PHE A 55 -6.54 -0.70 -23.50
C PHE A 55 -6.61 -0.09 -24.91
N ALA A 56 -5.58 0.64 -25.32
CA ALA A 56 -5.51 1.26 -26.66
C ALA A 56 -5.47 0.23 -27.78
N ALA A 57 -4.81 -0.92 -27.57
CA ALA A 57 -4.72 -1.99 -28.53
C ALA A 57 -6.01 -2.87 -28.60
N GLY A 58 -6.86 -2.84 -27.57
CA GLY A 58 -7.99 -3.78 -27.45
C GLY A 58 -7.54 -5.23 -27.35
N ALA A 59 -6.30 -5.49 -26.92
CA ALA A 59 -5.68 -6.81 -26.84
C ALA A 59 -4.56 -6.81 -25.80
N GLY A 60 -4.33 -7.96 -25.15
CA GLY A 60 -3.28 -8.09 -24.13
C GLY A 60 -3.47 -9.30 -23.24
N HIS A 61 -3.28 -9.14 -21.95
CA HIS A 61 -3.51 -10.15 -20.94
C HIS A 61 -5.02 -10.36 -20.71
N ASP A 62 -5.39 -11.46 -20.08
CA ASP A 62 -6.76 -11.73 -19.67
C ASP A 62 -7.03 -11.18 -18.28
N ILE A 63 -6.08 -11.43 -17.36
CA ILE A 63 -6.10 -10.97 -15.96
C ILE A 63 -4.99 -9.93 -15.77
N LEU A 64 -5.32 -8.86 -15.03
CA LEU A 64 -4.46 -7.71 -14.82
C LEU A 64 -4.40 -7.35 -13.35
N PHE A 65 -3.20 -7.15 -12.84
CA PHE A 65 -2.97 -6.60 -11.52
C PHE A 65 -3.08 -5.07 -11.52
N ASN A 66 -3.70 -4.47 -10.50
CA ASN A 66 -3.88 -3.01 -10.45
C ASN A 66 -2.69 -2.22 -9.89
N GLY A 67 -1.68 -2.89 -9.35
CA GLY A 67 -0.43 -2.26 -8.95
C GLY A 67 -0.54 -1.18 -7.87
N SER A 68 -1.34 -1.38 -6.82
CA SER A 68 -1.56 -0.41 -5.74
C SER A 68 -2.34 0.85 -6.16
N THR A 69 -2.94 0.85 -7.34
CA THR A 69 -3.74 1.94 -7.89
C THR A 69 -5.18 1.49 -8.06
N ILE A 70 -6.11 2.43 -8.26
CA ILE A 70 -7.50 2.09 -8.60
C ILE A 70 -7.78 2.17 -10.09
N LEU A 71 -6.97 1.51 -10.88
CA LEU A 71 -7.16 1.43 -12.33
C LEU A 71 -8.54 0.88 -12.70
N THR A 72 -9.20 0.14 -11.80
CA THR A 72 -10.60 -0.25 -11.91
C THR A 72 -11.52 0.91 -12.24
N ARG A 73 -11.39 2.06 -11.57
CA ARG A 73 -12.24 3.25 -11.82
C ARG A 73 -11.93 3.92 -13.15
N ILE A 74 -10.68 3.85 -13.60
CA ILE A 74 -10.28 4.44 -14.89
C ILE A 74 -10.81 3.61 -16.05
N TYR A 75 -10.80 2.28 -15.92
CA TYR A 75 -11.08 1.36 -17.03
C TYR A 75 -12.40 0.59 -16.86
N TYR A 76 -13.25 0.84 -15.86
CA TYR A 76 -14.42 0.02 -15.54
C TYR A 76 -15.34 -0.27 -16.72
N LYS A 77 -15.53 0.70 -17.65
CA LYS A 77 -16.36 0.50 -18.85
C LYS A 77 -15.84 -0.61 -19.77
N THR A 78 -14.53 -0.90 -19.69
CA THR A 78 -13.83 -1.90 -20.49
C THR A 78 -13.38 -3.12 -19.69
N LEU A 79 -13.69 -3.14 -18.40
CA LEU A 79 -13.46 -4.27 -17.51
C LEU A 79 -14.70 -5.15 -17.40
N THR A 80 -14.49 -6.43 -17.16
CA THR A 80 -15.56 -7.41 -16.89
C THR A 80 -16.15 -7.15 -15.50
N ASP A 81 -17.48 -7.20 -15.39
CA ASP A 81 -18.18 -7.21 -14.12
C ASP A 81 -17.88 -8.53 -13.37
N LEU A 82 -17.34 -8.42 -12.18
CA LEU A 82 -16.94 -9.53 -11.31
C LEU A 82 -17.79 -9.61 -10.04
N THR A 83 -18.93 -8.91 -9.99
CA THR A 83 -19.80 -8.86 -8.81
C THR A 83 -20.23 -10.25 -8.37
N ASP A 84 -20.55 -11.13 -9.32
CA ASP A 84 -20.96 -12.52 -9.08
C ASP A 84 -19.92 -13.31 -8.28
N ILE A 85 -18.66 -13.30 -8.72
CA ILE A 85 -17.60 -14.02 -8.02
C ILE A 85 -17.14 -13.32 -6.74
N TYR A 86 -17.19 -11.97 -6.66
CA TYR A 86 -16.95 -11.22 -5.43
C TYR A 86 -17.92 -11.63 -4.32
N ASP A 87 -19.22 -11.70 -4.64
CA ASP A 87 -20.27 -12.08 -3.69
C ASP A 87 -20.14 -13.57 -3.30
N GLN A 88 -19.85 -14.44 -4.27
CA GLN A 88 -19.59 -15.87 -4.04
C GLN A 88 -18.42 -16.07 -3.05
N ILE A 89 -17.28 -15.43 -3.30
CA ILE A 89 -16.08 -15.53 -2.46
C ILE A 89 -16.39 -14.96 -1.05
N GLY A 90 -16.97 -13.77 -0.97
CA GLY A 90 -17.32 -13.16 0.31
C GLY A 90 -18.25 -14.06 1.14
N LYS A 91 -19.29 -14.63 0.53
CA LYS A 91 -20.21 -15.56 1.21
C LYS A 91 -19.48 -16.80 1.74
N LYS A 92 -18.52 -17.33 1.00
CA LYS A 92 -17.78 -18.55 1.36
C LYS A 92 -16.83 -18.32 2.56
N TYR A 93 -16.23 -17.11 2.67
CA TYR A 93 -15.15 -16.81 3.62
C TYR A 93 -15.52 -15.77 4.69
N GLY A 94 -16.78 -15.72 5.10
CA GLY A 94 -17.23 -14.89 6.22
C GLY A 94 -17.31 -13.38 5.90
N GLY A 95 -17.29 -13.02 4.61
CA GLY A 95 -17.31 -11.65 4.12
C GLY A 95 -15.92 -11.07 3.91
N TRP A 96 -15.93 -9.82 3.45
CA TRP A 96 -14.75 -9.01 3.22
C TRP A 96 -14.57 -8.01 4.36
N ILE A 97 -13.34 -7.60 4.67
CA ILE A 97 -13.13 -6.46 5.57
C ILE A 97 -13.76 -5.20 4.94
N GLN A 98 -14.15 -4.23 5.78
CA GLN A 98 -14.87 -3.03 5.34
C GLN A 98 -14.16 -2.28 4.20
N ALA A 99 -12.84 -2.24 4.22
CA ALA A 99 -12.02 -1.51 3.27
C ALA A 99 -11.96 -2.16 1.86
N ALA A 100 -12.28 -3.45 1.72
CA ALA A 100 -12.08 -4.22 0.49
C ALA A 100 -12.87 -3.72 -0.73
N ARG A 101 -14.05 -3.15 -0.50
CA ARG A 101 -14.99 -2.79 -1.56
C ARG A 101 -14.62 -1.49 -2.30
N SER A 102 -14.20 -0.48 -1.55
CA SER A 102 -13.94 0.87 -2.09
C SER A 102 -13.00 0.91 -3.30
N PRO A 103 -11.89 0.15 -3.35
CA PRO A 103 -10.96 0.19 -4.48
C PRO A 103 -11.50 -0.43 -5.77
N VAL A 104 -12.48 -1.30 -5.69
CA VAL A 104 -12.93 -2.15 -6.81
C VAL A 104 -14.36 -1.89 -7.26
N GLU A 105 -15.11 -1.10 -6.49
CA GLU A 105 -16.51 -0.77 -6.78
C GLU A 105 -16.63 0.51 -7.61
N VAL A 106 -17.42 0.44 -8.68
CA VAL A 106 -17.84 1.59 -9.47
C VAL A 106 -19.33 1.43 -9.80
N GLU A 107 -20.14 2.46 -9.51
CA GLU A 107 -21.60 2.47 -9.79
C GLU A 107 -22.33 1.24 -9.23
N GLY A 108 -21.95 0.78 -8.03
CA GLY A 108 -22.55 -0.38 -7.36
C GLY A 108 -22.15 -1.75 -7.93
N ARG A 109 -21.20 -1.80 -8.86
CA ARG A 109 -20.66 -3.02 -9.47
C ARG A 109 -19.19 -3.20 -9.13
N ILE A 110 -18.73 -4.44 -9.11
CA ILE A 110 -17.35 -4.82 -8.80
C ILE A 110 -16.59 -5.11 -10.08
N TYR A 111 -15.47 -4.43 -10.30
CA TYR A 111 -14.62 -4.57 -11.49
C TYR A 111 -13.21 -5.09 -11.21
N GLY A 112 -12.98 -5.57 -10.00
CA GLY A 112 -11.75 -6.24 -9.59
C GLY A 112 -12.00 -7.13 -8.38
N ILE A 113 -11.22 -8.19 -8.22
CA ILE A 113 -11.20 -9.00 -7.00
C ILE A 113 -10.07 -8.50 -6.13
N PRO A 114 -10.37 -7.93 -4.95
CA PRO A 114 -9.34 -7.48 -4.02
C PRO A 114 -8.65 -8.71 -3.44
N VAL A 115 -7.34 -8.79 -3.61
CA VAL A 115 -6.57 -9.99 -3.23
C VAL A 115 -5.77 -9.79 -1.95
N TYR A 116 -5.15 -8.63 -1.77
CA TYR A 116 -4.44 -8.27 -0.55
C TYR A 116 -4.20 -6.76 -0.47
N TYR A 117 -3.83 -6.28 0.68
CA TYR A 117 -3.34 -4.92 0.88
C TYR A 117 -1.98 -4.95 1.57
N ILE A 118 -1.22 -3.87 1.43
CA ILE A 118 0.14 -3.75 1.96
C ILE A 118 0.11 -2.75 3.10
N LEU A 119 0.65 -3.12 4.25
CA LEU A 119 0.79 -2.26 5.42
C LEU A 119 2.19 -1.68 5.51
N LEU A 120 2.28 -0.47 6.01
CA LEU A 120 3.53 0.17 6.39
C LEU A 120 3.58 0.33 7.92
N PRO A 121 4.00 -0.69 8.65
CA PRO A 121 4.21 -0.57 10.09
C PRO A 121 5.47 0.23 10.41
N MET A 122 5.58 0.67 11.67
CA MET A 122 6.84 1.17 12.21
C MET A 122 7.81 0.01 12.44
N ILE A 123 8.98 0.00 11.80
CA ILE A 123 10.03 -0.99 12.02
C ILE A 123 11.20 -0.31 12.71
N TRP A 124 11.59 -0.76 13.91
CA TRP A 124 12.52 -0.07 14.79
C TRP A 124 13.56 -1.01 15.40
N ARG A 125 14.71 -0.45 15.74
CA ARG A 125 15.89 -1.15 16.27
C ARG A 125 15.87 -1.15 17.81
N LYS A 126 15.37 -2.25 18.38
CA LYS A 126 15.25 -2.41 19.85
C LYS A 126 16.57 -2.19 20.58
N ASP A 127 17.68 -2.69 20.07
CA ASP A 127 19.00 -2.51 20.68
C ASP A 127 19.41 -1.03 20.80
N LEU A 128 19.17 -0.23 19.76
CA LEU A 128 19.48 1.21 19.79
C LEU A 128 18.57 1.98 20.76
N PHE A 129 17.29 1.59 20.81
CA PHE A 129 16.34 2.20 21.73
C PHE A 129 16.67 1.84 23.18
N ASP A 130 16.97 0.58 23.48
CA ASP A 130 17.36 0.12 24.82
C ASP A 130 18.65 0.82 25.30
N GLN A 131 19.68 0.93 24.46
CA GLN A 131 20.93 1.63 24.77
C GLN A 131 20.74 3.12 25.04
N ALA A 132 19.72 3.73 24.45
CA ALA A 132 19.37 5.14 24.65
C ALA A 132 18.34 5.36 25.76
N GLY A 133 17.83 4.32 26.39
CA GLY A 133 16.77 4.39 27.39
C GLY A 133 15.42 4.85 26.84
N LEU A 134 15.17 4.61 25.54
CA LEU A 134 13.96 5.02 24.84
C LEU A 134 12.91 3.90 24.87
N LYS A 135 11.64 4.31 24.88
CA LYS A 135 10.49 3.40 24.71
C LYS A 135 10.23 3.15 23.22
N PRO A 136 9.51 2.06 22.86
CA PRO A 136 9.04 1.85 21.50
C PRO A 136 8.34 3.08 20.92
N PRO A 137 8.45 3.36 19.60
CA PRO A 137 7.90 4.56 18.96
C PRO A 137 6.38 4.39 18.71
N ASP A 138 5.61 4.37 19.81
CA ASP A 138 4.16 4.13 19.78
C ASP A 138 3.33 5.37 19.36
N THR A 139 3.94 6.55 19.40
CA THR A 139 3.36 7.79 18.88
C THR A 139 4.33 8.45 17.90
N TRP A 140 3.83 9.28 16.99
CA TRP A 140 4.67 10.05 16.09
C TRP A 140 5.64 10.94 16.85
N GLU A 141 5.22 11.53 17.98
CA GLU A 141 6.12 12.32 18.81
C GLU A 141 7.22 11.47 19.45
N ALA A 142 6.91 10.27 19.95
CA ALA A 142 7.94 9.35 20.45
C ALA A 142 8.93 8.93 19.36
N ALA A 143 8.43 8.69 18.14
CA ALA A 143 9.27 8.39 16.97
C ALA A 143 10.21 9.57 16.64
N ARG A 144 9.72 10.82 16.68
CA ARG A 144 10.53 12.02 16.45
C ARG A 144 11.61 12.20 17.52
N VAL A 145 11.26 12.06 18.80
CA VAL A 145 12.21 12.16 19.91
C VAL A 145 13.30 11.09 19.78
N ALA A 146 12.93 9.86 19.43
CA ALA A 146 13.88 8.78 19.18
C ALA A 146 14.80 9.09 18.00
N ALA A 147 14.24 9.57 16.88
CA ALA A 147 15.00 9.95 15.69
C ALA A 147 16.06 11.02 16.01
N ARG A 148 15.67 12.10 16.71
CA ARG A 148 16.60 13.16 17.16
C ARG A 148 17.71 12.60 18.05
N THR A 149 17.34 11.79 19.04
CA THR A 149 18.30 11.26 20.03
C THR A 149 19.29 10.30 19.38
N LEU A 150 18.81 9.43 18.49
CA LEU A 150 19.64 8.41 17.87
C LEU A 150 20.42 8.93 16.66
N LYS A 151 19.93 9.94 15.94
CA LYS A 151 20.71 10.64 14.90
C LYS A 151 21.98 11.25 15.49
N ALA A 152 21.90 11.85 16.69
CA ALA A 152 23.08 12.39 17.38
C ALA A 152 24.12 11.32 17.74
N LYS A 153 23.73 10.04 17.71
CA LYS A 153 24.61 8.87 17.93
C LYS A 153 24.99 8.16 16.62
N GLY A 154 24.66 8.73 15.46
CA GLY A 154 24.98 8.19 14.15
C GLY A 154 23.88 7.27 13.56
N HIS A 155 22.69 7.22 14.16
CA HIS A 155 21.59 6.40 13.73
C HIS A 155 20.35 7.26 13.38
N PRO A 156 20.35 7.95 12.22
CA PRO A 156 19.18 8.71 11.77
C PRO A 156 18.02 7.78 11.38
N THR A 157 16.86 8.37 11.16
CA THR A 157 15.72 7.70 10.50
C THR A 157 15.55 8.20 9.06
N GLY A 158 14.59 7.63 8.33
CA GLY A 158 14.19 8.12 7.02
C GLY A 158 12.77 7.71 6.65
N ILE A 159 12.08 8.67 6.04
CA ILE A 159 10.84 8.51 5.28
C ILE A 159 11.04 9.24 3.96
N GLN A 160 10.56 8.70 2.86
CA GLN A 160 10.75 9.25 1.53
C GLN A 160 10.09 10.63 1.38
N PHE A 161 10.86 11.62 0.91
CA PHE A 161 10.40 12.92 0.44
C PHE A 161 10.54 13.05 -1.09
N SER A 162 10.25 11.97 -1.80
CA SER A 162 10.44 11.81 -3.24
C SER A 162 9.15 11.34 -3.92
N HIS A 163 9.19 11.21 -5.25
CA HIS A 163 8.10 10.66 -6.04
C HIS A 163 8.15 9.13 -6.05
N CYS A 164 7.66 8.52 -4.99
CA CYS A 164 7.52 7.06 -4.87
C CYS A 164 6.21 6.71 -4.16
N ASN A 165 5.84 5.43 -4.20
CA ASN A 165 4.57 4.98 -3.63
C ASN A 165 4.56 5.11 -2.10
N ASP A 166 5.67 4.79 -1.44
CA ASP A 166 5.78 4.87 0.02
C ASP A 166 5.61 6.31 0.54
N ALA A 167 6.10 7.32 -0.19
CA ALA A 167 5.83 8.71 0.16
C ALA A 167 4.33 9.03 0.13
N ASN A 168 3.59 8.47 -0.84
CA ASN A 168 2.13 8.63 -0.88
C ASN A 168 1.43 8.00 0.34
N LEU A 169 1.90 6.84 0.79
CA LEU A 169 1.31 6.10 1.91
C LEU A 169 1.71 6.75 3.25
N ASN A 170 3.00 7.01 3.44
CA ASN A 170 3.56 7.50 4.70
C ASN A 170 3.00 8.87 5.09
N TRP A 171 3.00 9.84 4.18
CA TRP A 171 2.54 11.18 4.50
C TRP A 171 1.03 11.26 4.68
N ARG A 172 0.25 10.37 4.04
CA ARG A 172 -1.18 10.24 4.33
C ARG A 172 -1.43 9.58 5.69
N SER A 173 -0.68 8.54 6.05
CA SER A 173 -0.77 7.90 7.38
C SER A 173 -0.52 8.91 8.49
N LEU A 174 0.52 9.70 8.36
CA LEU A 174 0.81 10.79 9.30
C LEU A 174 -0.32 11.82 9.34
N LEU A 175 -0.75 12.36 8.20
CA LEU A 175 -1.82 13.35 8.11
C LEU A 175 -3.11 12.85 8.78
N PHE A 176 -3.53 11.63 8.46
CA PHE A 176 -4.79 11.08 8.96
C PHE A 176 -4.70 10.71 10.45
N SER A 177 -3.52 10.29 10.93
CA SER A 177 -3.26 10.10 12.36
C SER A 177 -3.28 11.42 13.13
N PHE A 178 -2.94 12.54 12.49
CA PHE A 178 -3.09 13.91 13.04
C PHE A 178 -4.52 14.43 12.98
N GLY A 179 -5.48 13.62 12.49
CA GLY A 179 -6.88 13.99 12.35
C GLY A 179 -7.21 14.74 11.07
N GLY A 180 -6.22 14.98 10.21
CA GLY A 180 -6.43 15.59 8.90
C GLY A 180 -7.19 14.66 7.94
N THR A 181 -7.69 15.23 6.85
CA THR A 181 -8.46 14.53 5.83
C THR A 181 -8.03 14.99 4.45
N GLU A 182 -8.25 14.15 3.45
CA GLU A 182 -7.90 14.48 2.07
C GLU A 182 -9.13 14.98 1.31
N THR A 183 -10.29 14.36 1.56
CA THR A 183 -11.58 14.79 1.00
C THR A 183 -12.66 14.82 2.08
N ASP A 184 -13.80 15.40 1.74
CA ASP A 184 -15.02 15.22 2.52
C ASP A 184 -15.54 13.76 2.40
N PRO A 185 -16.50 13.32 3.24
CA PRO A 185 -17.01 11.96 3.20
C PRO A 185 -17.63 11.52 1.86
N SER A 186 -18.08 12.47 1.03
CA SER A 186 -18.58 12.16 -0.32
C SER A 186 -17.46 11.93 -1.34
N GLY A 187 -16.22 12.39 -1.06
CA GLY A 187 -15.10 12.38 -1.99
C GLY A 187 -15.19 13.46 -3.08
N GLU A 188 -16.12 14.43 -2.96
CA GLU A 188 -16.35 15.44 -3.98
C GLU A 188 -15.53 16.72 -3.79
N ARG A 189 -15.07 16.98 -2.57
CA ARG A 189 -14.35 18.21 -2.22
C ARG A 189 -13.06 17.91 -1.46
N PRO A 190 -11.94 18.52 -1.87
CA PRO A 190 -10.70 18.44 -1.10
C PRO A 190 -10.82 19.20 0.22
N THR A 191 -10.25 18.65 1.29
CA THR A 191 -10.29 19.21 2.66
C THR A 191 -8.89 19.48 3.24
N ILE A 192 -7.87 19.53 2.40
CA ILE A 192 -6.47 19.64 2.82
C ILE A 192 -6.10 21.00 3.43
N ASP A 193 -6.89 22.05 3.24
CA ASP A 193 -6.69 23.33 3.93
C ASP A 193 -7.31 23.26 5.33
N SER A 194 -6.60 22.66 6.26
CA SER A 194 -7.06 22.44 7.63
C SER A 194 -5.95 22.77 8.65
N LYS A 195 -6.35 22.90 9.92
CA LYS A 195 -5.40 23.02 11.04
C LYS A 195 -4.52 21.77 11.14
N GLU A 196 -5.10 20.60 10.97
CA GLU A 196 -4.45 19.30 11.06
C GLU A 196 -3.37 19.13 9.99
N MET A 197 -3.61 19.61 8.77
CA MET A 197 -2.59 19.64 7.71
C MET A 197 -1.42 20.54 8.10
N ARG A 198 -1.69 21.72 8.66
CA ARG A 198 -0.62 22.63 9.13
C ARG A 198 0.24 21.97 10.19
N GLU A 199 -0.39 21.31 11.17
CA GLU A 199 0.34 20.60 12.23
C GLU A 199 1.12 19.41 11.69
N ALA A 200 0.57 18.64 10.75
CA ALA A 200 1.27 17.53 10.10
C ALA A 200 2.50 18.02 9.31
N LEU A 201 2.37 19.08 8.52
CA LEU A 201 3.48 19.70 7.78
C LEU A 201 4.56 20.24 8.71
N LYS A 202 4.16 20.93 9.78
CA LYS A 202 5.09 21.44 10.82
C LYS A 202 5.84 20.29 11.49
N PHE A 203 5.12 19.22 11.83
CA PHE A 203 5.70 18.03 12.44
C PHE A 203 6.70 17.35 11.51
N SER A 204 6.34 17.14 10.23
CA SER A 204 7.23 16.51 9.25
C SER A 204 8.52 17.29 9.04
N LYS A 205 8.44 18.62 9.02
CA LYS A 205 9.62 19.50 8.96
C LYS A 205 10.53 19.28 10.17
N ALA A 206 9.96 19.27 11.38
CA ALA A 206 10.72 19.02 12.59
C ALA A 206 11.35 17.62 12.60
N LEU A 207 10.61 16.60 12.17
CA LEU A 207 11.12 15.24 12.05
C LEU A 207 12.29 15.16 11.05
N PHE A 208 12.18 15.84 9.91
CA PHE A 208 13.26 15.90 8.93
C PHE A 208 14.50 16.58 9.51
N ASP A 209 14.37 17.79 10.03
CA ASP A 209 15.50 18.58 10.53
C ASP A 209 16.23 17.87 11.68
N GLU A 210 15.47 17.27 12.59
CA GLU A 210 16.01 16.66 13.81
C GLU A 210 16.47 15.19 13.60
N GLY A 211 15.79 14.43 12.73
CA GLY A 211 15.93 12.97 12.68
C GLY A 211 16.48 12.39 11.38
N MET A 212 16.36 13.10 10.25
CA MET A 212 16.68 12.53 8.93
C MET A 212 17.92 13.17 8.30
N THR A 213 18.34 12.62 7.17
CA THR A 213 19.42 13.13 6.31
C THR A 213 18.88 13.48 4.93
N PRO A 214 19.52 14.39 4.15
CA PRO A 214 19.00 14.86 2.87
C PRO A 214 18.79 13.81 1.79
N GLU A 215 19.39 12.64 1.91
CA GLU A 215 19.24 11.54 0.94
C GLU A 215 17.79 11.08 0.75
N VAL A 216 16.92 11.28 1.76
CA VAL A 216 15.48 10.93 1.69
C VAL A 216 14.73 11.65 0.55
N PHE A 217 15.28 12.73 -0.01
CA PHE A 217 14.72 13.42 -1.17
C PHE A 217 14.95 12.68 -2.51
N SER A 218 15.79 11.65 -2.51
CA SER A 218 16.09 10.84 -3.71
C SER A 218 15.75 9.36 -3.52
N TRP A 219 15.13 8.98 -2.42
CA TRP A 219 14.79 7.60 -2.14
C TRP A 219 13.69 7.07 -3.07
N ASP A 220 13.82 5.81 -3.48
CA ASP A 220 12.80 4.97 -4.11
C ASP A 220 12.09 4.08 -3.07
N ASP A 221 11.10 3.29 -3.50
CA ASP A 221 10.33 2.38 -2.64
C ASP A 221 11.15 1.21 -2.02
N ALA A 222 12.43 1.06 -2.37
CA ALA A 222 13.32 0.07 -1.78
C ALA A 222 14.47 0.70 -0.97
N SER A 223 14.52 2.02 -0.85
CA SER A 223 15.63 2.72 -0.20
C SER A 223 15.63 2.51 1.31
N ASP A 224 14.49 2.55 1.97
CA ASP A 224 14.32 2.27 3.40
C ASP A 224 14.59 0.82 3.75
N ASN A 225 14.26 -0.14 2.87
CA ASN A 225 14.66 -1.54 3.01
C ASN A 225 16.18 -1.65 3.14
N ARG A 226 16.91 -1.01 2.20
CA ARG A 226 18.38 -0.99 2.21
C ARG A 226 18.92 -0.22 3.42
N TYR A 227 18.25 0.85 3.80
CA TYR A 227 18.67 1.71 4.91
C TYR A 227 18.55 1.00 6.26
N LEU A 228 17.44 0.29 6.51
CA LEU A 228 17.29 -0.56 7.69
C LEU A 228 18.33 -1.71 7.67
N ALA A 229 18.45 -2.41 6.55
CA ALA A 229 19.36 -3.54 6.41
C ALA A 229 20.85 -3.15 6.57
N SER A 230 21.23 -1.92 6.23
CA SER A 230 22.59 -1.40 6.47
C SER A 230 22.93 -1.28 7.97
N GLY A 231 21.94 -1.27 8.86
CA GLY A 231 22.11 -1.07 10.29
C GLY A 231 22.22 0.41 10.71
N ILE A 232 22.16 1.35 9.77
CA ILE A 232 22.22 2.79 10.03
C ILE A 232 20.91 3.27 10.66
N ALA A 233 19.76 2.90 10.11
CA ALA A 233 18.48 3.39 10.55
C ALA A 233 18.14 2.97 11.99
N CYS A 234 17.65 3.93 12.80
CA CYS A 234 17.06 3.61 14.10
C CYS A 234 15.61 3.09 13.96
N TRP A 235 14.88 3.57 12.99
CA TRP A 235 13.58 3.08 12.56
C TRP A 235 13.28 3.52 11.13
N VAL A 236 12.38 2.81 10.48
CA VAL A 236 11.77 3.16 9.20
C VAL A 236 10.25 2.96 9.30
N HIS A 237 9.47 3.68 8.51
CA HIS A 237 8.03 3.48 8.37
C HIS A 237 7.77 2.91 6.99
N ASP A 238 7.74 1.58 6.90
CA ASP A 238 7.76 0.86 5.64
C ASP A 238 7.03 -0.49 5.76
N ALA A 239 6.74 -1.09 4.60
CA ALA A 239 6.20 -2.44 4.53
C ALA A 239 7.15 -3.47 5.18
N ILE A 240 6.63 -4.63 5.55
CA ILE A 240 7.47 -5.68 6.16
C ILE A 240 8.55 -6.21 5.20
N SER A 241 8.57 -5.77 3.93
CA SER A 241 9.67 -6.01 3.01
C SER A 241 11.02 -5.53 3.57
N ALA A 242 11.05 -4.37 4.26
CA ALA A 242 12.25 -3.89 4.94
C ALA A 242 12.73 -4.86 6.04
N TYR A 243 11.79 -5.37 6.84
CA TYR A 243 12.07 -6.38 7.85
C TYR A 243 12.59 -7.69 7.21
N ARG A 244 11.97 -8.17 6.13
CA ARG A 244 12.36 -9.37 5.40
C ARG A 244 13.68 -9.21 4.64
N THR A 245 13.93 -8.05 4.05
CA THR A 245 15.23 -7.72 3.45
C THR A 245 16.34 -7.84 4.49
N THR A 246 16.10 -7.32 5.69
CA THR A 246 17.04 -7.38 6.80
C THR A 246 17.31 -8.83 7.24
N GLU A 247 16.26 -9.67 7.30
CA GLU A 247 16.38 -11.11 7.59
C GLU A 247 17.32 -11.81 6.63
N GLY A 248 17.18 -11.53 5.32
CA GLY A 248 17.99 -12.17 4.28
C GLY A 248 19.40 -11.63 4.12
N THR A 249 19.64 -10.35 4.48
CA THR A 249 20.91 -9.68 4.15
C THR A 249 21.76 -9.30 5.37
N ASN A 250 21.16 -9.07 6.53
CA ASN A 250 21.85 -8.68 7.76
C ASN A 250 21.20 -9.27 9.02
N PRO A 251 21.42 -10.54 9.34
CA PRO A 251 20.85 -11.20 10.51
C PRO A 251 21.19 -10.50 11.84
N ALA A 252 22.32 -9.82 11.93
CA ALA A 252 22.73 -9.06 13.13
C ALA A 252 21.81 -7.85 13.39
N VAL A 253 21.29 -7.22 12.34
CA VAL A 253 20.28 -6.16 12.45
C VAL A 253 18.89 -6.78 12.66
N PHE A 254 18.55 -7.83 11.91
CA PHE A 254 17.24 -8.49 11.97
C PHE A 254 16.84 -8.96 13.37
N GLN A 255 17.78 -9.56 14.13
CA GLN A 255 17.48 -10.00 15.49
C GLN A 255 16.97 -8.86 16.39
N HIS A 256 17.38 -7.63 16.13
CA HIS A 256 17.00 -6.41 16.88
C HIS A 256 15.91 -5.57 16.21
N ALA A 257 15.53 -5.89 14.97
CA ALA A 257 14.39 -5.25 14.31
C ALA A 257 13.09 -5.73 14.94
N HIS A 258 12.24 -4.79 15.32
CA HIS A 258 10.91 -5.03 15.88
C HIS A 258 9.87 -4.27 15.06
N ILE A 259 8.65 -4.81 15.03
CA ILE A 259 7.53 -4.23 14.30
C ILE A 259 6.58 -3.59 15.32
N GLY A 260 6.23 -2.33 15.09
CA GLY A 260 5.25 -1.58 15.87
C GLY A 260 3.98 -1.33 15.07
N LEU A 261 2.90 -1.00 15.77
CA LEU A 261 1.68 -0.52 15.14
C LEU A 261 1.94 0.85 14.49
N GLU A 262 1.05 1.31 13.61
CA GLU A 262 1.03 2.70 13.14
C GLU A 262 1.15 3.66 14.34
N PRO A 263 2.10 4.61 14.36
CA PRO A 263 2.22 5.54 15.48
C PRO A 263 0.98 6.40 15.67
N ALA A 264 0.58 6.61 16.91
CA ALA A 264 -0.56 7.47 17.21
C ALA A 264 -0.21 8.96 16.98
N GLY A 265 -1.17 9.69 16.42
CA GLY A 265 -1.14 11.14 16.37
C GLY A 265 -1.39 11.80 17.74
N PRO A 266 -1.45 13.14 17.80
CA PRO A 266 -1.59 13.89 19.04
C PRO A 266 -2.81 13.51 19.90
N ASP A 267 -3.92 13.16 19.26
CA ASP A 267 -5.19 12.78 19.93
C ASP A 267 -5.30 11.26 20.16
N GLY A 268 -4.21 10.51 20.02
CA GLY A 268 -4.20 9.05 20.15
C GLY A 268 -4.78 8.30 18.93
N LYS A 269 -5.20 8.99 17.89
CA LYS A 269 -5.73 8.41 16.66
C LYS A 269 -4.61 7.71 15.87
N ARG A 270 -4.92 6.53 15.34
CA ARG A 270 -4.04 5.78 14.44
C ARG A 270 -4.78 5.53 13.13
N VAL A 271 -4.18 5.87 12.02
CA VAL A 271 -4.68 5.54 10.68
C VAL A 271 -3.51 5.11 9.82
N SER A 272 -3.50 3.86 9.43
CA SER A 272 -2.50 3.32 8.52
C SER A 272 -3.05 3.35 7.10
N VAL A 273 -2.43 4.15 6.25
CA VAL A 273 -2.81 4.17 4.83
C VAL A 273 -2.14 3.04 4.10
N SER A 274 -2.93 2.31 3.36
CA SER A 274 -2.54 1.08 2.70
C SER A 274 -2.69 1.17 1.18
N ALA A 275 -1.95 0.31 0.49
CA ALA A 275 -2.08 0.08 -0.94
C ALA A 275 -2.98 -1.14 -1.20
N PRO A 276 -4.21 -0.93 -1.73
CA PRO A 276 -5.08 -2.04 -2.08
C PRO A 276 -4.64 -2.67 -3.40
N ASN A 277 -4.59 -3.99 -3.44
CA ASN A 277 -4.23 -4.74 -4.63
C ASN A 277 -5.38 -5.63 -5.08
N ALA A 278 -5.66 -5.61 -6.38
CA ALA A 278 -6.75 -6.37 -6.97
C ALA A 278 -6.35 -6.92 -8.34
N PHE A 279 -6.99 -8.00 -8.75
CA PHE A 279 -6.94 -8.46 -10.13
C PHE A 279 -8.23 -8.08 -10.86
N MET A 280 -8.09 -7.65 -12.10
CA MET A 280 -9.14 -7.25 -13.02
C MET A 280 -9.14 -8.14 -14.26
N VAL A 281 -10.22 -8.12 -15.03
CA VAL A 281 -10.36 -8.89 -16.28
C VAL A 281 -10.84 -7.96 -17.38
N TRP A 282 -10.14 -7.93 -18.54
CA TRP A 282 -10.61 -7.15 -19.69
C TRP A 282 -11.87 -7.75 -20.31
N LYS A 283 -12.81 -6.90 -20.75
CA LYS A 283 -13.99 -7.33 -21.55
C LYS A 283 -13.62 -7.95 -22.89
N PHE A 284 -12.50 -7.51 -23.50
CA PHE A 284 -12.04 -8.07 -24.76
C PHE A 284 -11.38 -9.45 -24.61
N SER A 285 -11.08 -9.90 -23.39
CA SER A 285 -10.58 -11.25 -23.15
C SER A 285 -11.59 -12.30 -23.66
N LYS A 286 -11.08 -13.26 -24.43
CA LYS A 286 -11.85 -14.43 -24.87
C LYS A 286 -11.88 -15.54 -23.82
N ASN A 287 -11.14 -15.39 -22.73
CA ASN A 287 -10.94 -16.38 -21.67
C ASN A 287 -11.60 -15.97 -20.35
N GLN A 288 -12.65 -15.12 -20.37
CA GLN A 288 -13.27 -14.56 -19.16
C GLN A 288 -13.74 -15.63 -18.16
N ALA A 289 -14.27 -16.76 -18.65
CA ALA A 289 -14.68 -17.87 -17.78
C ALA A 289 -13.48 -18.48 -17.03
N ALA A 290 -12.38 -18.76 -17.76
CA ALA A 290 -11.15 -19.25 -17.14
C ALA A 290 -10.54 -18.25 -16.16
N ALA A 291 -10.59 -16.95 -16.49
CA ALA A 291 -10.13 -15.88 -15.62
C ALA A 291 -10.94 -15.83 -14.31
N LYS A 292 -12.27 -15.88 -14.38
CA LYS A 292 -13.13 -15.90 -13.18
C LYS A 292 -12.86 -17.13 -12.31
N GLU A 293 -12.76 -18.33 -12.91
CA GLU A 293 -12.48 -19.57 -12.17
C GLU A 293 -11.09 -19.53 -11.51
N PHE A 294 -10.07 -18.99 -12.22
CA PHE A 294 -8.74 -18.80 -11.63
C PHE A 294 -8.78 -17.83 -10.43
N LEU A 295 -9.49 -16.70 -10.54
CA LEU A 295 -9.60 -15.73 -9.44
C LEU A 295 -10.33 -16.32 -8.22
N VAL A 296 -11.36 -17.12 -8.43
CA VAL A 296 -12.00 -17.86 -7.32
C VAL A 296 -11.01 -18.84 -6.69
N HIS A 297 -10.26 -19.59 -7.50
CA HIS A 297 -9.25 -20.54 -7.00
C HIS A 297 -8.13 -19.82 -6.24
N LEU A 298 -7.70 -18.64 -6.70
CA LEU A 298 -6.72 -17.84 -6.00
C LEU A 298 -7.22 -17.43 -4.60
N MET A 299 -8.46 -16.96 -4.50
CA MET A 299 -9.05 -16.57 -3.23
C MET A 299 -9.38 -17.76 -2.32
N ASP A 300 -9.60 -18.94 -2.88
CA ASP A 300 -9.70 -20.22 -2.12
C ASP A 300 -8.37 -20.55 -1.40
N ASN A 301 -7.26 -19.98 -1.87
CA ASN A 301 -5.91 -20.17 -1.32
C ASN A 301 -5.33 -18.87 -0.70
N ASP A 302 -6.18 -17.92 -0.33
CA ASP A 302 -5.79 -16.63 0.26
C ASP A 302 -4.85 -16.79 1.48
N LYS A 303 -5.13 -17.77 2.37
CA LYS A 303 -4.25 -18.10 3.51
C LYS A 303 -2.84 -18.51 3.06
N GLN A 304 -2.74 -19.33 2.00
CA GLN A 304 -1.44 -19.74 1.49
C GLN A 304 -0.70 -18.56 0.88
N GLY A 305 -1.37 -17.68 0.12
CA GLY A 305 -0.78 -16.46 -0.40
C GLY A 305 -0.19 -15.56 0.69
N MET A 306 -0.86 -15.44 1.84
CA MET A 306 -0.33 -14.71 3.00
C MET A 306 0.94 -15.37 3.56
N ILE A 307 0.96 -16.70 3.68
CA ILE A 307 2.12 -17.46 4.17
C ILE A 307 3.30 -17.31 3.22
N GLU A 308 3.11 -17.49 1.93
CA GLU A 308 4.18 -17.45 0.91
C GLU A 308 4.77 -16.03 0.73
N SER A 309 3.94 -15.00 0.98
CA SER A 309 4.43 -13.62 1.06
C SER A 309 5.06 -13.27 2.41
N THR A 310 5.16 -14.24 3.33
CA THR A 310 5.70 -14.06 4.69
C THR A 310 5.02 -12.94 5.49
N GLY A 311 3.70 -12.72 5.22
CA GLY A 311 2.87 -11.69 5.85
C GLY A 311 2.94 -10.31 5.19
N TYR A 312 3.58 -10.19 4.03
CA TYR A 312 3.56 -8.95 3.25
C TYR A 312 2.16 -8.67 2.69
N ASN A 313 1.51 -9.70 2.16
CA ASN A 313 0.14 -9.65 1.64
C ASN A 313 -0.86 -9.79 2.78
N MET A 314 -1.48 -8.69 3.20
CA MET A 314 -2.52 -8.70 4.23
C MET A 314 -3.87 -9.07 3.62
N PRO A 315 -4.66 -9.94 4.27
CA PRO A 315 -5.86 -10.52 3.67
C PRO A 315 -7.06 -9.57 3.69
N PHE A 316 -7.83 -9.55 2.61
CA PHE A 316 -9.12 -8.89 2.56
C PHE A 316 -10.29 -9.76 3.05
N LEU A 317 -10.11 -11.09 3.13
CA LEU A 317 -11.16 -12.01 3.60
C LEU A 317 -11.20 -12.07 5.13
N ASN A 318 -12.39 -11.97 5.71
CA ASN A 318 -12.59 -12.01 7.15
C ASN A 318 -12.06 -13.30 7.78
N ASP A 319 -12.23 -14.46 7.11
CA ASP A 319 -11.77 -15.74 7.66
C ASP A 319 -10.25 -15.84 7.74
N THR A 320 -9.52 -15.25 6.79
CA THR A 320 -8.04 -15.18 6.85
C THR A 320 -7.57 -14.10 7.82
N ALA A 321 -8.30 -13.00 7.93
CA ALA A 321 -7.99 -11.90 8.85
C ALA A 321 -8.30 -12.21 10.33
N LYS A 322 -8.98 -13.32 10.63
CA LYS A 322 -9.23 -13.76 12.01
C LYS A 322 -7.94 -14.10 12.74
N LYS A 323 -7.92 -13.75 14.03
CA LYS A 323 -6.78 -14.07 14.91
C LYS A 323 -6.81 -15.55 15.36
N PRO A 324 -5.65 -16.24 15.40
CA PRO A 324 -4.36 -15.79 14.88
C PRO A 324 -4.31 -15.85 13.34
N MET A 325 -3.73 -14.83 12.71
CA MET A 325 -3.51 -14.86 11.26
C MET A 325 -2.46 -15.92 10.89
N PRO A 326 -2.54 -16.52 9.69
CA PRO A 326 -1.74 -17.70 9.32
C PRO A 326 -0.23 -17.56 9.50
N VAL A 327 0.34 -16.38 9.22
CA VAL A 327 1.80 -16.15 9.28
C VAL A 327 2.34 -15.86 10.68
N ILE A 328 1.46 -15.48 11.63
CA ILE A 328 1.86 -14.95 12.93
C ILE A 328 2.51 -16.02 13.84
N GLY A 329 2.10 -17.28 13.69
CA GLY A 329 2.66 -18.37 14.50
C GLY A 329 4.14 -18.67 14.27
N SER A 330 4.68 -18.28 13.12
CA SER A 330 6.09 -18.51 12.77
C SER A 330 7.02 -17.38 13.22
N ASP A 331 6.50 -16.17 13.45
CA ASP A 331 7.27 -15.02 13.89
C ASP A 331 6.46 -14.15 14.87
N PRO A 332 6.75 -14.25 16.19
CA PRO A 332 6.03 -13.49 17.21
C PRO A 332 6.09 -11.96 17.06
N LYS A 333 7.12 -11.43 16.37
CA LYS A 333 7.24 -9.99 16.12
C LYS A 333 6.17 -9.47 15.16
N LEU A 334 5.54 -10.36 14.36
CA LEU A 334 4.45 -10.02 13.44
C LEU A 334 3.08 -9.92 14.14
N GLN A 335 2.96 -10.27 15.44
CA GLN A 335 1.65 -10.26 16.12
C GLN A 335 0.91 -8.94 16.02
N VAL A 336 1.63 -7.82 15.98
CA VAL A 336 1.06 -6.47 15.87
C VAL A 336 0.28 -6.27 14.56
N LEU A 337 0.64 -6.99 13.49
CA LEU A 337 -0.05 -6.89 12.20
C LEU A 337 -1.54 -7.26 12.28
N GLN A 338 -1.93 -8.08 13.26
CA GLN A 338 -3.32 -8.49 13.49
C GLN A 338 -4.25 -7.35 13.94
N ASP A 339 -3.69 -6.22 14.36
CA ASP A 339 -4.47 -5.06 14.80
C ASP A 339 -4.67 -4.01 13.71
N PHE A 340 -3.91 -4.09 12.61
CA PHE A 340 -4.02 -3.17 11.48
C PHE A 340 -5.39 -3.15 10.77
N PRO A 341 -6.14 -4.27 10.61
CA PRO A 341 -7.45 -4.22 9.95
C PRO A 341 -8.43 -3.22 10.54
N LYS A 342 -8.22 -2.81 11.80
CA LYS A 342 -9.07 -1.83 12.50
C LYS A 342 -8.71 -0.38 12.21
N ILE A 343 -7.52 -0.12 11.68
CA ILE A 343 -6.96 1.22 11.49
C ILE A 343 -6.57 1.49 10.04
N VAL A 344 -6.78 0.53 9.14
CA VAL A 344 -6.44 0.68 7.73
C VAL A 344 -7.40 1.66 7.05
N ALA A 345 -6.83 2.53 6.23
CA ALA A 345 -7.55 3.44 5.35
C ALA A 345 -6.90 3.45 3.96
N PHE A 346 -7.61 4.00 2.99
CA PHE A 346 -7.10 4.23 1.65
C PHE A 346 -7.06 5.71 1.32
N PHE A 347 -6.50 6.06 0.18
CA PHE A 347 -6.42 7.43 -0.30
C PHE A 347 -7.80 8.07 -0.38
N GLY A 348 -7.89 9.37 -0.13
CA GLY A 348 -9.14 10.10 -0.10
C GLY A 348 -9.87 10.10 1.26
N HIS A 349 -9.34 9.36 2.25
CA HIS A 349 -9.98 9.26 3.58
C HIS A 349 -10.43 10.64 4.14
N PRO A 350 -11.65 10.75 4.71
CA PRO A 350 -12.66 9.71 4.98
C PRO A 350 -13.56 9.39 3.77
N GLY A 351 -13.43 10.12 2.68
CA GLY A 351 -14.17 9.83 1.46
C GLY A 351 -13.66 8.59 0.72
N PRO A 352 -14.36 8.19 -0.35
CA PRO A 352 -13.96 7.05 -1.17
C PRO A 352 -12.67 7.35 -1.96
N TYR A 353 -11.97 6.30 -2.32
CA TYR A 353 -10.82 6.38 -3.22
C TYR A 353 -11.33 6.62 -4.67
N THR A 354 -11.36 7.88 -5.10
CA THR A 354 -11.90 8.33 -6.40
C THR A 354 -10.81 8.45 -7.47
N THR A 355 -11.23 8.61 -8.75
CA THR A 355 -10.30 8.88 -9.87
C THR A 355 -9.54 10.19 -9.70
N GLN A 356 -10.17 11.20 -9.10
CA GLN A 356 -9.52 12.47 -8.78
C GLN A 356 -8.37 12.25 -7.78
N ILE A 357 -8.62 11.48 -6.73
CA ILE A 357 -7.61 11.15 -5.72
C ILE A 357 -6.51 10.26 -6.31
N GLN A 358 -6.85 9.35 -7.22
CA GLN A 358 -5.82 8.60 -7.95
C GLN A 358 -4.91 9.53 -8.78
N GLU A 359 -5.48 10.52 -9.46
CA GLU A 359 -4.67 11.49 -10.23
C GLU A 359 -3.80 12.35 -9.29
N VAL A 360 -4.35 12.78 -8.14
CA VAL A 360 -3.56 13.46 -7.10
C VAL A 360 -2.37 12.62 -6.64
N ALA A 361 -2.59 11.32 -6.43
CA ALA A 361 -1.53 10.40 -6.02
C ALA A 361 -0.49 10.16 -7.14
N ASN A 362 -0.94 9.98 -8.38
CA ASN A 362 -0.05 9.80 -9.53
C ASN A 362 0.83 11.02 -9.82
N LEU A 363 0.34 12.22 -9.49
CA LEU A 363 1.08 13.48 -9.61
C LEU A 363 1.85 13.84 -8.33
N PHE A 364 1.82 12.99 -7.32
CA PHE A 364 2.50 13.15 -6.04
C PHE A 364 2.22 14.48 -5.32
N VAL A 365 1.02 15.05 -5.52
CA VAL A 365 0.69 16.39 -4.99
C VAL A 365 0.85 16.46 -3.47
N LEU A 366 0.34 15.47 -2.73
CA LEU A 366 0.44 15.46 -1.27
C LEU A 366 1.89 15.22 -0.79
N PRO A 367 2.66 14.24 -1.28
CA PRO A 367 4.08 14.12 -0.99
C PRO A 367 4.88 15.41 -1.27
N ASP A 368 4.57 16.10 -2.39
CA ASP A 368 5.22 17.36 -2.73
C ASP A 368 4.94 18.48 -1.70
N MET A 369 3.76 18.50 -1.09
CA MET A 369 3.50 19.47 0.01
C MET A 369 4.46 19.24 1.18
N PHE A 370 4.66 18.00 1.60
CA PHE A 370 5.60 17.65 2.66
C PHE A 370 7.05 17.97 2.25
N THR A 371 7.42 17.62 1.01
CA THR A 371 8.77 17.88 0.47
C THR A 371 9.09 19.38 0.40
N ARG A 372 8.16 20.22 -0.04
CA ARG A 372 8.32 21.68 -0.11
C ARG A 372 8.57 22.28 1.26
N VAL A 373 7.78 21.87 2.26
CA VAL A 373 7.95 22.34 3.64
C VAL A 373 9.26 21.83 4.24
N ALA A 374 9.64 20.57 4.03
CA ALA A 374 10.92 20.04 4.46
C ALA A 374 12.10 20.82 3.86
N ARG A 375 11.98 21.28 2.62
CA ARG A 375 12.98 22.14 1.93
C ARG A 375 12.90 23.63 2.31
N GLY A 376 12.00 24.01 3.22
CA GLY A 376 11.95 25.38 3.79
C GLY A 376 10.90 26.29 3.17
N GLN A 377 10.01 25.81 2.28
CA GLN A 377 8.89 26.61 1.81
C GLN A 377 7.88 26.84 2.93
N GLY A 378 7.23 28.01 2.96
CA GLY A 378 6.23 28.36 3.95
C GLY A 378 5.02 27.43 3.92
N ILE A 379 4.48 27.09 5.08
CA ILE A 379 3.37 26.13 5.22
C ILE A 379 2.12 26.64 4.50
N ASP A 380 1.69 27.89 4.74
CA ASP A 380 0.48 28.43 4.12
C ASP A 380 0.60 28.59 2.60
N GLU A 381 1.80 28.96 2.12
CA GLU A 381 2.08 28.99 0.68
C GLU A 381 1.99 27.60 0.06
N THR A 382 2.52 26.59 0.74
CA THR A 382 2.47 25.20 0.31
C THR A 382 1.03 24.67 0.28
N ILE A 383 0.22 24.96 1.31
CA ILE A 383 -1.20 24.58 1.35
C ILE A 383 -1.98 25.24 0.23
N LYS A 384 -1.76 26.54 -0.01
CA LYS A 384 -2.39 27.26 -1.12
C LYS A 384 -2.06 26.64 -2.47
N TRP A 385 -0.80 26.27 -2.70
CA TRP A 385 -0.37 25.57 -3.92
C TRP A 385 -1.06 24.18 -4.02
N GLY A 386 -0.98 23.36 -2.96
CA GLY A 386 -1.58 22.02 -2.95
C GLY A 386 -3.09 22.05 -3.18
N LEU A 387 -3.81 22.96 -2.49
CA LEU A 387 -5.25 23.14 -2.69
C LEU A 387 -5.58 23.51 -4.15
N GLY A 388 -4.78 24.39 -4.76
CA GLY A 388 -4.93 24.75 -6.17
C GLY A 388 -4.79 23.53 -7.10
N GLU A 389 -3.81 22.66 -6.87
CA GLU A 389 -3.63 21.42 -7.63
C GLU A 389 -4.80 20.44 -7.44
N TYR A 390 -5.25 20.22 -6.19
CA TYR A 390 -6.42 19.40 -5.92
C TYR A 390 -7.67 19.93 -6.64
N GLN A 391 -7.93 21.23 -6.54
CA GLN A 391 -9.08 21.87 -7.19
C GLN A 391 -9.02 21.73 -8.72
N ARG A 392 -7.84 21.93 -9.32
CA ARG A 392 -7.61 21.76 -10.76
C ARG A 392 -7.94 20.34 -11.22
N ILE A 393 -7.45 19.33 -10.48
CA ILE A 393 -7.67 17.92 -10.77
C ILE A 393 -9.17 17.58 -10.61
N PHE A 394 -9.79 18.00 -9.50
CA PHE A 394 -11.20 17.75 -9.26
C PHE A 394 -12.12 18.40 -10.31
N ALA A 395 -11.80 19.62 -10.76
CA ALA A 395 -12.56 20.30 -11.80
C ALA A 395 -12.46 19.58 -13.17
N LYS A 396 -11.30 19.01 -13.49
CA LYS A 396 -11.09 18.21 -14.72
C LYS A 396 -12.05 17.01 -14.76
N HIS A 397 -12.20 16.30 -13.64
CA HIS A 397 -13.03 15.10 -13.56
C HIS A 397 -14.56 15.37 -13.39
N LYS A 398 -14.96 16.61 -13.04
CA LYS A 398 -16.38 16.99 -13.01
C LYS A 398 -16.96 17.24 -14.41
N LYS A 399 -16.10 17.45 -15.40
CA LYS A 399 -16.51 17.75 -16.79
C LYS A 399 -16.53 16.52 -17.71
N ALA A 400 -16.10 15.37 -17.20
CA ALA A 400 -16.07 14.09 -17.92
C ALA A 400 -17.23 13.18 -17.49
#